data_43c081d1591069b8c7cb7b8ad1b17989
#
_entry.id   43c081d1591069b8c7cb7b8ad1b17989
#
_cell.length_a   1.000
_cell.length_b   1.000
_cell.length_c   1.000
_cell.angle_alpha   90.00
_cell.angle_beta   90.00
_cell.angle_gamma   90.00
#
_symmetry.space_group_name_H-M   'P 1'
#
loop_
_entity.id
_entity.type
_entity.pdbx_description
1 polymer ?
#
loop_
_entity_poly.entity_id
_entity_poly.type
_entity_poly.pdbx_seq_one_letter_code
_entity_poly.pdbx_strand_id
1 'polypeptide(L)'
;AEALNWLVFPLKPQSKIPLTQHGFKDATRNADQIIQWWTQYPDANIAIVTGAESGLFALDVDPRNGGNEDFDQLSTELGINLQLINTPQSLTGSGGFHLFFQYPATQVIRSGKLSAGIDIKGDGGYVVAPHSIHPNGRAYAWEGESDPQEGIMLAPAPSKLLALLVGKAASQGATVPTYRNQWVD
;
A
#
# COMPACT_ATOMS: atom_id res chain seq x y z
N ALA A 1 -6.01 -12.19 4.45
CA ALA A 1 -7.07 -11.55 3.68
C ALA A 1 -8.40 -11.60 4.42
N GLU A 2 -8.94 -12.79 4.65
CA GLU A 2 -10.27 -12.96 5.27
C GLU A 2 -10.38 -12.27 6.64
N ALA A 3 -9.48 -12.57 7.58
CA ALA A 3 -9.50 -12.00 8.92
C ALA A 3 -9.34 -10.47 8.96
N LEU A 4 -8.63 -9.87 8.01
CA LEU A 4 -8.41 -8.44 7.89
C LEU A 4 -9.39 -7.75 6.94
N ASN A 5 -10.25 -8.52 6.26
CA ASN A 5 -11.18 -8.03 5.25
C ASN A 5 -10.50 -7.24 4.10
N TRP A 6 -9.26 -7.60 3.74
CA TRP A 6 -8.51 -6.95 2.66
C TRP A 6 -8.61 -7.74 1.35
N LEU A 7 -8.76 -7.03 0.24
CA LEU A 7 -8.71 -7.63 -1.10
C LEU A 7 -7.27 -7.97 -1.45
N VAL A 8 -7.03 -9.22 -1.88
CA VAL A 8 -5.69 -9.68 -2.27
C VAL A 8 -5.71 -10.33 -3.66
N PHE A 9 -4.55 -10.36 -4.29
CA PHE A 9 -4.32 -11.10 -5.53
C PHE A 9 -2.85 -11.49 -5.67
N PRO A 10 -2.51 -12.54 -6.48
CA PRO A 10 -1.16 -13.00 -6.65
C PRO A 10 -0.37 -12.14 -7.63
N LEU A 11 0.91 -11.92 -7.31
CA LEU A 11 1.91 -11.33 -8.19
C LEU A 11 2.93 -12.40 -8.59
N LYS A 12 3.62 -12.22 -9.69
CA LYS A 12 4.74 -13.07 -10.09
C LYS A 12 5.79 -13.14 -8.96
N PRO A 13 6.45 -14.29 -8.76
CA PRO A 13 7.54 -14.40 -7.79
C PRO A 13 8.59 -13.32 -8.00
N GLN A 14 9.12 -12.76 -6.89
CA GLN A 14 10.14 -11.71 -6.90
C GLN A 14 9.80 -10.51 -7.81
N SER A 15 8.51 -10.19 -7.92
CA SER A 15 8.02 -9.17 -8.84
C SER A 15 6.83 -8.42 -8.22
N LYS A 16 6.50 -7.30 -8.84
CA LYS A 16 5.28 -6.54 -8.55
C LYS A 16 4.21 -6.75 -9.65
N ILE A 17 4.47 -7.60 -10.65
CA ILE A 17 3.59 -7.80 -11.82
C ILE A 17 2.47 -8.78 -11.45
N PRO A 18 1.18 -8.44 -11.71
CA PRO A 18 0.05 -9.33 -11.48
C PRO A 18 0.15 -10.66 -12.25
N LEU A 19 -0.30 -11.74 -11.63
CA LEU A 19 -0.57 -13.03 -12.27
C LEU A 19 -2.01 -13.15 -12.77
N THR A 20 -2.89 -12.31 -12.26
CA THR A 20 -4.30 -12.23 -12.66
C THR A 20 -4.46 -11.54 -14.02
N GLN A 21 -5.53 -11.89 -14.75
CA GLN A 21 -5.76 -11.39 -16.11
C GLN A 21 -6.02 -9.88 -16.15
N HIS A 22 -6.76 -9.35 -15.15
CA HIS A 22 -7.14 -7.92 -15.09
C HIS A 22 -6.44 -7.17 -13.95
N GLY A 23 -5.30 -7.71 -13.46
CA GLY A 23 -4.53 -7.11 -12.37
C GLY A 23 -5.31 -7.05 -11.07
N PHE A 24 -5.25 -5.91 -10.37
CA PHE A 24 -5.93 -5.72 -9.09
C PHE A 24 -7.47 -5.80 -9.16
N LYS A 25 -8.06 -5.72 -10.35
CA LYS A 25 -9.52 -5.85 -10.53
C LYS A 25 -10.03 -7.26 -10.26
N ASP A 26 -9.16 -8.26 -10.33
CA ASP A 26 -9.49 -9.65 -10.00
C ASP A 26 -9.29 -9.96 -8.52
N ALA A 27 -8.88 -8.97 -7.71
CA ALA A 27 -8.62 -9.17 -6.30
C ALA A 27 -9.86 -9.66 -5.55
N THR A 28 -9.65 -10.49 -4.54
CA THR A 28 -10.73 -11.15 -3.82
C THR A 28 -10.46 -11.28 -2.32
N ARG A 29 -11.53 -11.50 -1.54
CA ARG A 29 -11.50 -11.99 -0.16
C ARG A 29 -11.94 -13.46 -0.06
N ASN A 30 -12.40 -14.04 -1.18
CA ASN A 30 -12.91 -15.41 -1.19
C ASN A 30 -11.78 -16.39 -0.91
N ALA A 31 -11.89 -17.13 0.20
CA ALA A 31 -10.87 -18.07 0.67
C ALA A 31 -10.59 -19.18 -0.36
N ASP A 32 -11.60 -19.73 -1.02
CA ASP A 32 -11.42 -20.80 -2.01
C ASP A 32 -10.62 -20.32 -3.22
N GLN A 33 -10.91 -19.10 -3.71
CA GLN A 33 -10.16 -18.49 -4.81
C GLN A 33 -8.71 -18.21 -4.41
N ILE A 34 -8.47 -17.75 -3.18
CA ILE A 34 -7.14 -17.51 -2.65
C ILE A 34 -6.37 -18.81 -2.58
N ILE A 35 -6.96 -19.86 -2.00
CA ILE A 35 -6.36 -21.20 -1.91
C ILE A 35 -6.03 -21.72 -3.32
N GLN A 36 -6.94 -21.58 -4.28
CA GLN A 36 -6.72 -21.99 -5.67
C GLN A 36 -5.50 -21.28 -6.28
N TRP A 37 -5.37 -19.97 -6.10
CA TRP A 37 -4.23 -19.21 -6.63
C TRP A 37 -2.90 -19.69 -6.04
N TRP A 38 -2.78 -19.82 -4.71
CA TRP A 38 -1.52 -20.24 -4.09
C TRP A 38 -1.26 -21.75 -4.21
N THR A 39 -2.27 -22.56 -4.52
CA THR A 39 -2.07 -23.95 -4.96
C THR A 39 -1.44 -23.99 -6.36
N GLN A 40 -1.91 -23.13 -7.26
CA GLN A 40 -1.40 -23.04 -8.63
C GLN A 40 -0.04 -22.32 -8.71
N TYR A 41 0.19 -21.31 -7.87
CA TYR A 41 1.37 -20.45 -7.85
C TYR A 41 1.94 -20.36 -6.43
N PRO A 42 2.57 -21.43 -5.91
CA PRO A 42 2.99 -21.48 -4.48
C PRO A 42 4.02 -20.41 -4.11
N ASP A 43 4.85 -19.97 -5.06
CA ASP A 43 5.88 -18.94 -4.86
C ASP A 43 5.39 -17.51 -5.20
N ALA A 44 4.10 -17.33 -5.49
CA ALA A 44 3.56 -16.02 -5.83
C ALA A 44 3.71 -15.02 -4.69
N ASN A 45 4.13 -13.80 -5.02
CA ASN A 45 4.02 -12.67 -4.11
C ASN A 45 2.56 -12.30 -3.89
N ILE A 46 2.30 -11.60 -2.80
CA ILE A 46 0.97 -11.17 -2.38
C ILE A 46 0.82 -9.68 -2.62
N ALA A 47 -0.26 -9.27 -3.28
CA ALA A 47 -0.68 -7.88 -3.33
C ALA A 47 -1.88 -7.63 -2.43
N ILE A 48 -1.90 -6.50 -1.72
CA ILE A 48 -3.07 -5.96 -1.01
C ILE A 48 -3.58 -4.77 -1.81
N VAL A 49 -4.82 -4.83 -2.28
CA VAL A 49 -5.48 -3.70 -2.94
C VAL A 49 -5.74 -2.60 -1.92
N THR A 50 -5.45 -1.37 -2.28
CA THR A 50 -5.72 -0.19 -1.46
C THR A 50 -6.96 0.56 -1.96
N GLY A 51 -7.50 1.44 -1.14
CA GLY A 51 -8.68 2.24 -1.47
C GLY A 51 -9.92 1.82 -0.67
N ALA A 52 -11.05 2.40 -1.05
CA ALA A 52 -12.33 2.25 -0.36
C ALA A 52 -12.77 0.78 -0.23
N GLU A 53 -12.53 -0.03 -1.27
CA GLU A 53 -12.96 -1.43 -1.29
C GLU A 53 -12.25 -2.29 -0.23
N SER A 54 -10.97 -2.03 0.06
CA SER A 54 -10.23 -2.71 1.14
C SER A 54 -10.30 -1.97 2.47
N GLY A 55 -10.88 -0.77 2.50
CA GLY A 55 -11.00 0.04 3.71
C GLY A 55 -9.67 0.60 4.22
N LEU A 56 -8.64 0.65 3.38
CA LEU A 56 -7.31 1.14 3.75
C LEU A 56 -6.65 1.94 2.64
N PHE A 57 -5.71 2.81 3.02
CA PHE A 57 -4.72 3.38 2.12
C PHE A 57 -3.34 3.33 2.79
N ALA A 58 -2.26 3.52 2.01
CA ALA A 58 -0.92 3.51 2.56
C ALA A 58 -0.07 4.68 2.01
N LEU A 59 0.87 5.13 2.83
CA LEU A 59 2.03 5.89 2.37
C LEU A 59 3.15 4.87 2.08
N ASP A 60 3.66 4.88 0.86
CA ASP A 60 4.79 4.06 0.41
C ASP A 60 6.02 4.95 0.36
N VAL A 61 6.92 4.77 1.34
CA VAL A 61 8.12 5.57 1.55
C VAL A 61 9.32 4.85 0.95
N ASP A 62 9.95 5.45 -0.06
CA ASP A 62 11.09 4.88 -0.77
C ASP A 62 12.38 5.69 -0.50
N PRO A 63 13.30 5.19 0.34
CA PRO A 63 14.55 5.87 0.66
C PRO A 63 15.45 6.16 -0.56
N ARG A 64 15.34 5.35 -1.62
CA ARG A 64 16.14 5.54 -2.84
C ARG A 64 15.80 6.86 -3.56
N ASN A 65 14.64 7.43 -3.26
CA ASN A 65 14.15 8.67 -3.83
C ASN A 65 14.04 9.80 -2.76
N GLY A 66 14.78 9.69 -1.64
CA GLY A 66 14.72 10.67 -0.56
C GLY A 66 13.54 10.52 0.37
N GLY A 67 12.93 9.32 0.44
CA GLY A 67 11.70 9.09 1.19
C GLY A 67 11.83 9.30 2.68
N ASN A 68 12.98 9.02 3.29
CA ASN A 68 13.16 9.25 4.72
C ASN A 68 13.10 10.74 5.06
N GLU A 69 13.83 11.55 4.31
CA GLU A 69 13.86 13.01 4.48
C GLU A 69 12.49 13.63 4.20
N ASP A 70 11.82 13.16 3.14
CA ASP A 70 10.47 13.59 2.80
C ASP A 70 9.46 13.23 3.90
N PHE A 71 9.60 12.06 4.54
CA PHE A 71 8.73 11.60 5.61
C PHE A 71 8.93 12.38 6.91
N ASP A 72 10.19 12.69 7.25
CA ASP A 72 10.53 13.53 8.40
C ASP A 72 10.02 14.97 8.19
N GLN A 73 10.18 15.51 6.98
CA GLN A 73 9.62 16.82 6.62
C GLN A 73 8.09 16.82 6.71
N LEU A 74 7.42 15.81 6.16
CA LEU A 74 5.97 15.66 6.25
C LEU A 74 5.51 15.62 7.72
N SER A 75 6.17 14.84 8.57
CA SER A 75 5.87 14.77 10.00
C SER A 75 5.99 16.13 10.67
N THR A 76 7.03 16.88 10.33
CA THR A 76 7.28 18.24 10.83
C THR A 76 6.20 19.23 10.38
N GLU A 77 5.84 19.23 9.09
CA GLU A 77 4.80 20.10 8.53
C GLU A 77 3.42 19.83 9.13
N LEU A 78 3.11 18.57 9.41
CA LEU A 78 1.87 18.18 10.06
C LEU A 78 1.89 18.49 11.57
N GLY A 79 3.07 18.66 12.18
CA GLY A 79 3.27 18.77 13.62
C GLY A 79 2.93 17.47 14.37
N ILE A 80 3.15 16.31 13.72
CA ILE A 80 2.81 14.98 14.23
C ILE A 80 3.95 14.04 13.83
N ASN A 81 4.48 13.27 14.79
CA ASN A 81 5.40 12.20 14.43
C ASN A 81 4.60 11.01 13.87
N LEU A 82 4.58 10.88 12.54
CA LEU A 82 3.85 9.82 11.85
C LEU A 82 4.40 8.42 12.18
N GLN A 83 5.69 8.29 12.49
CA GLN A 83 6.31 7.01 12.87
C GLN A 83 5.79 6.46 14.20
N LEU A 84 5.26 7.31 15.08
CA LEU A 84 4.73 6.90 16.39
C LEU A 84 3.23 6.56 16.36
N ILE A 85 2.59 6.62 15.20
CA ILE A 85 1.18 6.23 15.09
C ILE A 85 1.09 4.71 15.18
N ASN A 86 0.32 4.21 16.15
CA ASN A 86 0.06 2.78 16.30
C ASN A 86 -0.89 2.31 15.19
N THR A 87 -0.32 1.84 14.08
CA THR A 87 -1.01 1.37 12.89
C THR A 87 -0.11 0.33 12.17
N PRO A 88 -0.65 -0.58 11.36
CA PRO A 88 0.18 -1.52 10.63
C PRO A 88 1.25 -0.82 9.79
N GLN A 89 2.46 -1.35 9.86
CA GLN A 89 3.60 -0.92 9.05
C GLN A 89 4.33 -2.12 8.48
N SER A 90 4.66 -2.10 7.20
CA SER A 90 5.46 -3.14 6.57
C SER A 90 6.77 -2.59 6.02
N LEU A 91 7.84 -3.35 6.20
CA LEU A 91 9.16 -3.06 5.64
C LEU A 91 9.23 -3.60 4.21
N THR A 92 9.78 -2.82 3.29
CA THR A 92 9.97 -3.22 1.89
C THR A 92 11.37 -3.76 1.64
N GLY A 93 11.53 -4.64 0.68
CA GLY A 93 12.83 -5.17 0.30
C GLY A 93 13.81 -4.11 -0.23
N SER A 94 13.34 -2.93 -0.62
CA SER A 94 14.17 -1.78 -1.01
C SER A 94 14.72 -0.98 0.18
N GLY A 95 14.34 -1.32 1.40
CA GLY A 95 14.75 -0.62 2.63
C GLY A 95 13.82 0.52 3.02
N GLY A 96 12.68 0.66 2.35
CA GLY A 96 11.59 1.58 2.71
C GLY A 96 10.50 0.88 3.50
N PHE A 97 9.34 1.52 3.58
CA PHE A 97 8.20 0.99 4.32
C PHE A 97 6.85 1.46 3.75
N HIS A 98 5.80 0.69 4.05
CA HIS A 98 4.43 1.13 3.89
C HIS A 98 3.83 1.42 5.26
N LEU A 99 3.25 2.61 5.45
CA LEU A 99 2.49 2.98 6.64
C LEU A 99 1.01 2.98 6.27
N PHE A 100 0.23 2.12 6.92
CA PHE A 100 -1.18 1.89 6.57
C PHE A 100 -2.12 2.73 7.44
N PHE A 101 -3.21 3.20 6.85
CA PHE A 101 -4.26 3.95 7.53
C PHE A 101 -5.64 3.44 7.12
N GLN A 102 -6.61 3.62 8.01
CA GLN A 102 -8.01 3.40 7.69
C GLN A 102 -8.45 4.35 6.55
N TYR A 103 -9.14 3.81 5.56
CA TYR A 103 -9.71 4.63 4.49
C TYR A 103 -10.82 5.52 5.05
N PRO A 104 -10.81 6.84 4.79
CA PRO A 104 -11.79 7.76 5.35
C PRO A 104 -13.19 7.58 4.73
N ALA A 105 -14.24 7.68 5.55
CA ALA A 105 -15.62 7.48 5.10
C ALA A 105 -16.16 8.57 4.14
N THR A 106 -15.59 9.78 4.21
CA THR A 106 -16.16 10.96 3.53
C THR A 106 -15.26 11.59 2.49
N GLN A 107 -14.07 11.04 2.27
CA GLN A 107 -13.05 11.59 1.38
C GLN A 107 -12.51 10.52 0.45
N VAL A 108 -12.18 10.91 -0.78
CA VAL A 108 -11.56 10.02 -1.77
C VAL A 108 -10.05 10.18 -1.70
N ILE A 109 -9.34 9.09 -1.41
CA ILE A 109 -7.88 9.05 -1.43
C ILE A 109 -7.42 8.35 -2.70
N ARG A 110 -6.94 9.11 -3.66
CA ARG A 110 -6.42 8.58 -4.93
C ARG A 110 -4.97 8.17 -4.81
N SER A 111 -4.59 7.12 -5.53
CA SER A 111 -3.18 6.77 -5.71
C SER A 111 -2.45 7.86 -6.51
N GLY A 112 -1.21 8.17 -6.10
CA GLY A 112 -0.39 9.19 -6.75
C GLY A 112 0.86 9.54 -5.96
N LYS A 113 1.62 10.52 -6.45
CA LYS A 113 2.81 11.01 -5.76
C LYS A 113 2.46 12.09 -4.73
N LEU A 114 2.96 11.90 -3.50
CA LEU A 114 2.93 12.95 -2.47
C LEU A 114 4.17 13.84 -2.56
N SER A 115 5.35 13.22 -2.70
CA SER A 115 6.65 13.87 -2.90
C SER A 115 7.53 13.01 -3.80
N ALA A 116 8.82 13.33 -3.92
CA ALA A 116 9.76 12.50 -4.70
C ALA A 116 9.90 11.09 -4.13
N GLY A 117 9.95 10.98 -2.80
CA GLY A 117 10.18 9.73 -2.09
C GLY A 117 8.95 9.11 -1.43
N ILE A 118 7.76 9.71 -1.55
CA ILE A 118 6.51 9.20 -0.95
C ILE A 118 5.42 9.08 -2.00
N ASP A 119 4.90 7.87 -2.17
CA ASP A 119 3.70 7.60 -2.95
C ASP A 119 2.48 7.39 -2.03
N ILE A 120 1.31 7.83 -2.50
CA ILE A 120 0.02 7.49 -1.91
C ILE A 120 -0.50 6.25 -2.62
N LYS A 121 -0.81 5.19 -1.89
CA LYS A 121 -1.51 4.01 -2.38
C LYS A 121 -2.94 4.07 -1.85
N GLY A 122 -3.83 4.60 -2.64
CA GLY A 122 -5.27 4.75 -2.38
C GLY A 122 -6.10 4.03 -3.43
N ASP A 123 -7.20 4.63 -3.87
CA ASP A 123 -8.05 4.05 -4.91
C ASP A 123 -7.26 3.77 -6.19
N GLY A 124 -7.48 2.59 -6.77
CA GLY A 124 -6.82 2.13 -7.97
C GLY A 124 -5.36 1.72 -7.77
N GLY A 125 -4.92 1.56 -6.53
CA GLY A 125 -3.57 1.12 -6.16
C GLY A 125 -3.54 -0.23 -5.45
N TYR A 126 -2.31 -0.70 -5.23
CA TYR A 126 -2.02 -1.83 -4.37
C TYR A 126 -0.60 -1.71 -3.82
N VAL A 127 -0.31 -2.45 -2.77
CA VAL A 127 1.03 -2.63 -2.19
C VAL A 127 1.41 -4.10 -2.23
N VAL A 128 2.72 -4.38 -2.26
CA VAL A 128 3.22 -5.74 -2.05
C VAL A 128 3.21 -6.03 -0.56
N ALA A 129 2.54 -7.10 -0.18
CA ALA A 129 2.37 -7.50 1.22
C ALA A 129 3.60 -8.20 1.80
N PRO A 130 3.75 -8.22 3.12
CA PRO A 130 4.67 -9.11 3.83
C PRO A 130 4.53 -10.57 3.41
N HIS A 131 5.58 -11.35 3.63
CA HIS A 131 5.81 -12.70 3.12
C HIS A 131 6.07 -12.79 1.62
N SER A 132 6.14 -11.67 0.93
CA SER A 132 6.57 -11.56 -0.47
C SER A 132 8.07 -11.32 -0.56
N ILE A 133 8.65 -11.62 -1.73
CA ILE A 133 10.07 -11.38 -2.00
C ILE A 133 10.21 -10.26 -3.04
N HIS A 134 11.02 -9.27 -2.71
CA HIS A 134 11.35 -8.17 -3.60
C HIS A 134 12.30 -8.65 -4.73
N PRO A 135 12.34 -8.00 -5.91
CA PRO A 135 13.26 -8.36 -7.02
C PRO A 135 14.75 -8.45 -6.62
N ASN A 136 15.19 -7.77 -5.57
CA ASN A 136 16.55 -7.86 -5.05
C ASN A 136 16.79 -9.05 -4.09
N GLY A 137 15.79 -9.93 -3.90
CA GLY A 137 15.85 -11.11 -3.04
C GLY A 137 15.53 -10.88 -1.56
N ARG A 138 15.30 -9.64 -1.12
CA ARG A 138 14.91 -9.34 0.27
C ARG A 138 13.41 -9.54 0.47
N ALA A 139 13.03 -9.99 1.66
CA ALA A 139 11.64 -10.17 2.01
C ALA A 139 10.94 -8.83 2.34
N TYR A 140 9.64 -8.76 2.05
CA TYR A 140 8.73 -7.84 2.71
C TYR A 140 8.32 -8.45 4.05
N ALA A 141 8.34 -7.67 5.11
CA ALA A 141 8.01 -8.12 6.47
C ALA A 141 7.14 -7.10 7.18
N TRP A 142 6.32 -7.53 8.14
CA TRP A 142 5.73 -6.58 9.08
C TRP A 142 6.85 -5.97 9.94
N GLU A 143 6.72 -4.70 10.25
CA GLU A 143 7.60 -4.07 11.23
C GLU A 143 7.21 -4.59 12.62
N GLY A 144 8.17 -5.11 13.37
CA GLY A 144 8.12 -5.61 14.74
C GLY A 144 6.74 -5.70 15.40
N GLU A 145 6.37 -4.67 16.14
CA GLU A 145 5.13 -4.60 16.90
C GLU A 145 3.92 -4.08 16.09
N SER A 146 4.06 -3.95 14.75
CA SER A 146 3.05 -3.35 13.87
C SER A 146 2.34 -4.39 12.96
N ASP A 147 2.36 -5.66 13.34
CA ASP A 147 1.69 -6.73 12.59
C ASP A 147 0.17 -6.73 12.87
N PRO A 148 -0.69 -6.55 11.85
CA PRO A 148 -2.13 -6.61 12.04
C PRO A 148 -2.65 -7.99 12.45
N GLN A 149 -1.87 -9.07 12.27
CA GLN A 149 -2.21 -10.41 12.75
C GLN A 149 -2.03 -10.52 14.26
N GLU A 150 -1.22 -9.68 14.87
CA GLU A 150 -1.01 -9.52 16.31
C GLU A 150 -2.03 -8.57 16.95
N GLY A 151 -3.04 -8.11 16.18
CA GLY A 151 -4.13 -7.27 16.67
C GLY A 151 -3.93 -5.77 16.50
N ILE A 152 -2.89 -5.34 15.78
CA ILE A 152 -2.71 -3.92 15.46
C ILE A 152 -3.74 -3.51 14.40
N MET A 153 -4.61 -2.57 14.77
CA MET A 153 -5.69 -2.09 13.92
C MET A 153 -5.23 -0.91 13.07
N LEU A 154 -5.85 -0.76 11.88
CA LEU A 154 -5.67 0.45 11.08
C LEU A 154 -6.11 1.69 11.88
N ALA A 155 -5.18 2.61 12.12
CA ALA A 155 -5.51 3.89 12.73
C ALA A 155 -6.19 4.82 11.71
N PRO A 156 -7.11 5.70 12.15
CA PRO A 156 -7.54 6.80 11.32
C PRO A 156 -6.35 7.73 11.03
N ALA A 157 -6.24 8.16 9.79
CA ALA A 157 -5.17 9.10 9.43
C ALA A 157 -5.39 10.46 10.09
N PRO A 158 -4.31 11.16 10.50
CA PRO A 158 -4.41 12.51 11.03
C PRO A 158 -5.17 13.45 10.10
N SER A 159 -6.05 14.29 10.64
CA SER A 159 -6.90 15.19 9.86
C SER A 159 -6.10 16.13 8.94
N LYS A 160 -4.95 16.60 9.40
CA LYS A 160 -4.04 17.43 8.59
C LYS A 160 -3.45 16.65 7.40
N LEU A 161 -3.11 15.36 7.59
CA LEU A 161 -2.67 14.49 6.50
C LEU A 161 -3.80 14.33 5.48
N LEU A 162 -5.01 13.99 5.91
CA LEU A 162 -6.16 13.86 5.01
C LEU A 162 -6.42 15.14 4.22
N ALA A 163 -6.39 16.32 4.87
CA ALA A 163 -6.56 17.60 4.19
C ALA A 163 -5.50 17.84 3.10
N LEU A 164 -4.24 17.48 3.38
CA LEU A 164 -3.14 17.57 2.41
C LEU A 164 -3.36 16.63 1.21
N LEU A 165 -3.76 15.37 1.45
CA LEU A 165 -3.98 14.38 0.40
C LEU A 165 -5.13 14.79 -0.54
N VAL A 166 -6.24 15.28 0.03
CA VAL A 166 -7.40 15.75 -0.74
C VAL A 166 -7.08 17.04 -1.51
N GLY A 167 -6.37 17.98 -0.88
CA GLY A 167 -5.94 19.22 -1.53
C GLY A 167 -5.03 19.01 -2.73
N LYS A 168 -4.08 18.08 -2.64
CA LYS A 168 -3.22 17.70 -3.77
C LYS A 168 -4.00 17.03 -4.91
N ALA A 169 -4.96 16.16 -4.60
CA ALA A 169 -5.80 15.55 -5.63
C ALA A 169 -6.60 16.60 -6.43
N ALA A 170 -7.09 17.64 -5.78
CA ALA A 170 -7.80 18.75 -6.43
C ALA A 170 -6.88 19.60 -7.33
N SER A 171 -5.61 19.81 -6.94
CA SER A 171 -4.66 20.62 -7.69
C SER A 171 -4.07 19.92 -8.92
N GLN A 172 -4.08 18.58 -8.95
CA GLN A 172 -3.54 17.78 -10.07
C GLN A 172 -4.54 17.55 -11.22
N GLY A 173 -5.74 18.13 -11.13
CA GLY A 173 -6.79 18.03 -12.14
C GLY A 173 -7.29 16.59 -12.33
N ALA A 174 -8.58 16.38 -12.44
CA ALA A 174 -9.21 15.07 -12.61
C ALA A 174 -8.89 14.44 -13.98
N THR A 175 -7.63 14.07 -14.22
CA THR A 175 -7.29 13.13 -15.28
C THR A 175 -7.49 11.73 -14.71
N VAL A 176 -8.53 11.07 -15.17
CA VAL A 176 -8.68 9.62 -14.99
C VAL A 176 -7.38 8.98 -15.45
N PRO A 177 -6.65 8.25 -14.60
CA PRO A 177 -5.45 7.56 -15.06
C PRO A 177 -5.87 6.53 -16.10
N THR A 178 -5.55 6.78 -17.36
CA THR A 178 -5.47 5.70 -18.35
C THR A 178 -4.30 4.83 -17.89
N TYR A 179 -4.59 3.66 -17.35
CA TYR A 179 -3.59 2.67 -16.95
C TYR A 179 -2.78 2.26 -18.18
N ARG A 180 -1.70 2.96 -18.45
CA ARG A 180 -0.58 2.40 -19.21
C ARG A 180 0.21 1.56 -18.22
N ASN A 181 0.41 0.29 -18.57
CA ASN A 181 1.33 -0.62 -17.88
C ASN A 181 2.71 0.05 -17.74
N GLN A 182 2.98 0.73 -16.63
CA GLN A 182 4.28 1.33 -16.30
C GLN A 182 5.19 0.34 -15.54
N TRP A 183 5.01 -0.96 -15.80
CA TRP A 183 5.81 -2.00 -15.18
C TRP A 183 6.60 -2.82 -16.22
N VAL A 184 7.14 -2.13 -17.24
CA VAL A 184 8.14 -2.71 -18.13
C VAL A 184 9.47 -2.03 -17.80
N ASP A 185 10.42 -2.87 -17.36
CA ASP A 185 11.82 -2.71 -16.99
C ASP A 185 12.10 -2.51 -15.50
#